data_17228713b79b769b796ff963fa6c0bf8
#
_entry.id   17228713b79b769b796ff963fa6c0bf8
#
_cell.length_a   1.000
_cell.length_b   1.000
_cell.length_c   1.000
_cell.angle_alpha   90.00
_cell.angle_beta   90.00
_cell.angle_gamma   90.00
#
_symmetry.space_group_name_H-M   'P 1'
#
loop_
_entity.id
_entity.type
_entity.pdbx_description
1 polymer ?
#
loop_
_entity_poly.entity_id
_entity_poly.type
_entity_poly.pdbx_seq_one_letter_code
_entity_poly.pdbx_strand_id
1 'polypeptide(L)'
;MNRLLVVFLTLLVSSVFAHTNEHANLGERASSIKVSGKVFHESISMIRKMHPEFLRHKRDKTLRQGVRTDEYSLKGCVSCHANKNKTNNQYHSVDKKDQFCSNCHQQVGVSLDCFSCHRTTPREGSL
;
A
#
# COMPACT_ATOMS: atom_id res chain seq x y z
N MET A 1 -21.95 -40.97 -28.20
CA MET A 1 -22.39 -39.66 -27.69
C MET A 1 -21.81 -39.32 -26.30
N ASN A 2 -21.49 -40.29 -25.46
CA ASN A 2 -21.02 -40.00 -24.09
C ASN A 2 -19.54 -39.60 -23.92
N ARG A 3 -18.65 -39.99 -24.83
CA ARG A 3 -17.22 -39.69 -24.71
C ARG A 3 -16.88 -38.21 -24.98
N LEU A 4 -17.57 -37.58 -25.93
CA LEU A 4 -17.41 -36.14 -26.25
C LEU A 4 -17.92 -35.24 -25.11
N LEU A 5 -19.00 -35.66 -24.45
CA LEU A 5 -19.60 -34.91 -23.35
C LEU A 5 -18.72 -34.92 -22.09
N VAL A 6 -18.04 -36.05 -21.82
CA VAL A 6 -17.09 -36.20 -20.71
C VAL A 6 -15.84 -35.34 -20.95
N VAL A 7 -15.30 -35.31 -22.18
CA VAL A 7 -14.14 -34.46 -22.54
C VAL A 7 -14.50 -32.98 -22.44
N PHE A 8 -15.72 -32.58 -22.82
CA PHE A 8 -16.17 -31.20 -22.70
C PHE A 8 -16.35 -30.76 -21.24
N LEU A 9 -16.84 -31.69 -20.39
CA LEU A 9 -17.03 -31.43 -18.96
C LEU A 9 -15.69 -31.33 -18.22
N THR A 10 -14.69 -32.13 -18.59
CA THR A 10 -13.33 -32.06 -18.00
C THR A 10 -12.58 -30.79 -18.42
N LEU A 11 -12.80 -30.26 -19.62
CA LEU A 11 -12.23 -28.98 -20.05
C LEU A 11 -12.85 -27.77 -19.37
N LEU A 12 -14.13 -27.85 -18.99
CA LEU A 12 -14.81 -26.78 -18.23
C LEU A 12 -14.36 -26.72 -16.75
N VAL A 13 -13.99 -27.85 -16.16
CA VAL A 13 -13.54 -27.89 -14.75
C VAL A 13 -12.10 -27.39 -14.61
N SER A 14 -11.26 -27.52 -15.63
CA SER A 14 -9.86 -27.06 -15.56
C SER A 14 -9.70 -25.53 -15.64
N SER A 15 -10.71 -24.79 -16.08
CA SER A 15 -10.66 -23.31 -16.13
C SER A 15 -10.97 -22.62 -14.80
N VAL A 16 -11.49 -23.33 -13.79
CA VAL A 16 -11.89 -22.73 -12.50
C VAL A 16 -10.73 -22.64 -11.51
N PHE A 17 -9.62 -23.36 -11.72
CA PHE A 17 -8.50 -23.39 -10.78
C PHE A 17 -7.38 -22.36 -11.02
N ALA A 18 -7.52 -21.46 -12.00
CA ALA A 18 -6.48 -20.48 -12.34
C ALA A 18 -6.58 -19.14 -11.59
N HIS A 19 -7.47 -19.01 -10.59
CA HIS A 19 -7.70 -17.72 -9.90
C HIS A 19 -7.37 -17.77 -8.39
N THR A 20 -6.35 -18.49 -7.99
CA THR A 20 -5.91 -18.44 -6.59
C THR A 20 -4.45 -17.98 -6.52
N ASN A 21 -4.22 -16.93 -5.75
CA ASN A 21 -2.96 -16.57 -5.05
C ASN A 21 -2.26 -15.25 -5.38
N GLU A 22 -2.81 -14.32 -6.16
CA GLU A 22 -2.18 -12.98 -6.18
C GLU A 22 -2.55 -12.10 -4.97
N HIS A 23 -3.65 -12.39 -4.28
CA HIS A 23 -4.09 -11.61 -3.12
C HIS A 23 -3.30 -11.86 -1.82
N ALA A 24 -2.62 -13.00 -1.70
CA ALA A 24 -1.86 -13.36 -0.50
C ALA A 24 -0.55 -12.58 -0.33
N ASN A 25 0.06 -12.12 -1.42
CA ASN A 25 1.38 -11.46 -1.40
C ASN A 25 1.40 -9.99 -0.97
N LEU A 26 0.25 -9.33 -0.90
CA LEU A 26 0.17 -7.93 -0.45
C LEU A 26 0.51 -7.75 1.03
N GLY A 27 0.11 -8.70 1.86
CA GLY A 27 0.38 -8.68 3.31
C GLY A 27 1.86 -8.89 3.62
N GLU A 28 2.51 -9.76 2.89
CA GLU A 28 3.91 -10.15 3.13
C GLU A 28 4.90 -9.06 2.69
N ARG A 29 4.69 -8.42 1.55
CA ARG A 29 5.51 -7.30 1.09
C ARG A 29 5.34 -6.04 1.96
N ALA A 30 4.11 -5.76 2.42
CA ALA A 30 3.87 -4.65 3.33
C ALA A 30 4.43 -4.90 4.74
N SER A 31 4.47 -6.17 5.19
CA SER A 31 5.02 -6.54 6.50
C SER A 31 6.53 -6.68 6.52
N SER A 32 7.18 -6.85 5.37
CA SER A 32 8.65 -6.94 5.28
C SER A 32 9.37 -5.60 5.47
N ILE A 33 8.63 -4.48 5.48
CA ILE A 33 9.20 -3.15 5.69
C ILE A 33 9.45 -2.98 7.19
N LYS A 34 10.72 -2.90 7.57
CA LYS A 34 11.11 -2.56 8.95
C LYS A 34 10.59 -1.17 9.29
N VAL A 35 9.53 -1.12 10.08
CA VAL A 35 8.95 0.13 10.58
C VAL A 35 9.90 0.72 11.62
N SER A 36 10.28 1.98 11.47
CA SER A 36 11.05 2.70 12.49
C SER A 36 10.15 3.02 13.71
N GLY A 37 10.01 2.09 14.61
CA GLY A 37 9.76 2.29 16.05
C GLY A 37 8.47 2.95 16.55
N LYS A 38 7.66 3.64 15.74
CA LYS A 38 6.36 4.19 16.19
C LYS A 38 5.24 3.21 15.85
N VAL A 39 4.71 2.55 16.86
CA VAL A 39 3.52 1.70 16.75
C VAL A 39 2.29 2.59 16.84
N PHE A 40 1.40 2.51 15.84
CA PHE A 40 0.07 3.11 15.95
C PHE A 40 -0.76 2.34 16.98
N HIS A 41 -1.68 3.03 17.64
CA HIS A 41 -2.59 2.40 18.62
C HIS A 41 -3.61 1.47 17.93
N GLU A 42 -3.91 1.73 16.65
CA GLU A 42 -4.88 0.98 15.87
C GLU A 42 -4.26 -0.27 15.23
N SER A 43 -5.11 -1.27 15.02
CA SER A 43 -4.72 -2.46 14.29
C SER A 43 -4.38 -2.15 12.82
N ILE A 44 -3.54 -2.96 12.19
CA ILE A 44 -3.18 -2.82 10.77
C ILE A 44 -4.44 -2.84 9.87
N SER A 45 -5.43 -3.67 10.19
CA SER A 45 -6.68 -3.75 9.42
C SER A 45 -7.48 -2.45 9.54
N MET A 46 -7.54 -1.85 10.73
CA MET A 46 -8.17 -0.56 10.95
C MET A 46 -7.46 0.54 10.17
N ILE A 47 -6.13 0.61 10.23
CA ILE A 47 -5.34 1.60 9.48
C ILE A 47 -5.60 1.45 7.98
N ARG A 48 -5.56 0.23 7.43
CA ARG A 48 -5.83 0.00 6.00
C ARG A 48 -7.23 0.47 5.58
N LYS A 49 -8.24 0.23 6.42
CA LYS A 49 -9.61 0.62 6.14
C LYS A 49 -9.83 2.13 6.26
N MET A 50 -9.26 2.73 7.30
CA MET A 50 -9.59 4.10 7.71
C MET A 50 -8.54 5.15 7.32
N HIS A 51 -7.41 4.76 6.70
CA HIS A 51 -6.38 5.76 6.36
C HIS A 51 -6.86 6.91 5.46
N PRO A 52 -7.83 6.74 4.54
CA PRO A 52 -8.35 7.89 3.80
C PRO A 52 -8.97 8.93 4.72
N GLU A 53 -9.72 8.50 5.74
CA GLU A 53 -10.32 9.38 6.73
C GLU A 53 -9.28 10.02 7.65
N PHE A 54 -8.30 9.26 8.12
CA PHE A 54 -7.21 9.79 8.93
C PHE A 54 -6.42 10.85 8.19
N LEU A 55 -6.08 10.63 6.92
CA LEU A 55 -5.37 11.59 6.09
C LEU A 55 -6.22 12.83 5.80
N ARG A 56 -7.52 12.68 5.52
CA ARG A 56 -8.45 13.78 5.31
C ARG A 56 -8.57 14.65 6.57
N HIS A 57 -8.82 14.02 7.71
CA HIS A 57 -8.94 14.71 8.99
C HIS A 57 -7.65 15.45 9.37
N LYS A 58 -6.50 14.80 9.15
CA LYS A 58 -5.19 15.41 9.37
C LYS A 58 -4.95 16.61 8.48
N ARG A 59 -5.28 16.50 7.18
CA ARG A 59 -5.19 17.60 6.23
C ARG A 59 -6.03 18.79 6.70
N ASP A 60 -7.28 18.56 7.08
CA ASP A 60 -8.21 19.63 7.50
C ASP A 60 -7.71 20.32 8.78
N LYS A 61 -7.24 19.59 9.77
CA LYS A 61 -6.60 20.18 10.96
C LYS A 61 -5.37 21.02 10.61
N THR A 62 -4.52 20.50 9.72
CA THR A 62 -3.30 21.21 9.31
C THR A 62 -3.62 22.49 8.56
N LEU A 63 -4.56 22.46 7.61
CA LEU A 63 -4.90 23.61 6.78
C LEU A 63 -5.71 24.66 7.54
N ARG A 64 -6.66 24.25 8.37
CA ARG A 64 -7.59 25.17 9.04
C ARG A 64 -7.11 25.65 10.41
N GLN A 65 -6.31 24.83 11.11
CA GLN A 65 -5.91 25.07 12.49
C GLN A 65 -4.38 25.18 12.68
N GLY A 66 -3.60 24.95 11.61
CA GLY A 66 -2.13 24.98 11.67
C GLY A 66 -1.50 23.81 12.45
N VAL A 67 -2.27 22.81 12.85
CA VAL A 67 -1.80 21.67 13.66
C VAL A 67 -0.90 20.75 12.83
N ARG A 68 0.39 20.71 13.15
CA ARG A 68 1.42 19.93 12.44
C ARG A 68 2.00 18.88 13.37
N THR A 69 1.27 17.78 13.59
CA THR A 69 1.78 16.58 14.29
C THR A 69 2.18 15.52 13.28
N ASP A 70 3.06 14.59 13.68
CA ASP A 70 3.49 13.50 12.79
C ASP A 70 2.48 12.35 12.71
N GLU A 71 1.62 12.22 13.70
CA GLU A 71 0.59 11.18 13.76
C GLU A 71 -0.39 11.31 12.59
N TYR A 72 -0.63 10.21 11.89
CA TYR A 72 -1.44 10.12 10.66
C TYR A 72 -1.08 11.13 9.57
N SER A 73 0.13 11.67 9.59
CA SER A 73 0.58 12.56 8.54
C SER A 73 1.10 11.77 7.34
N LEU A 74 0.82 12.26 6.13
CA LEU A 74 1.36 11.66 4.91
C LEU A 74 2.90 11.62 4.95
N LYS A 75 3.52 12.69 5.47
CA LYS A 75 4.98 12.75 5.68
C LYS A 75 5.47 11.61 6.58
N GLY A 76 4.77 11.35 7.69
CA GLY A 76 5.10 10.26 8.62
C GLY A 76 4.99 8.89 7.94
N CYS A 77 3.90 8.66 7.20
CA CYS A 77 3.72 7.42 6.44
C CYS A 77 4.86 7.19 5.43
N VAL A 78 5.21 8.21 4.65
CA VAL A 78 6.31 8.13 3.68
C VAL A 78 7.65 7.87 4.37
N SER A 79 7.93 8.57 5.49
CA SER A 79 9.20 8.41 6.22
C SER A 79 9.39 6.99 6.79
N CYS A 80 8.29 6.35 7.25
CA CYS A 80 8.35 4.99 7.78
C CYS A 80 8.32 3.90 6.72
N HIS A 81 7.60 4.12 5.60
CA HIS A 81 7.30 3.06 4.63
C HIS A 81 8.10 3.13 3.32
N ALA A 82 8.91 4.16 3.11
CA ALA A 82 9.79 4.23 1.97
C ALA A 82 10.99 3.29 2.13
N ASN A 83 11.21 2.42 1.14
CA ASN A 83 12.34 1.51 1.11
C ASN A 83 13.59 2.17 0.52
N LYS A 84 14.75 1.77 1.01
CA LYS A 84 16.03 2.14 0.40
C LYS A 84 16.48 1.10 -0.62
N ASN A 85 17.02 1.59 -1.73
CA ASN A 85 17.73 0.76 -2.68
C ASN A 85 19.01 0.24 -2.03
N LYS A 86 19.22 -1.07 -2.10
CA LYS A 86 20.39 -1.73 -1.48
C LYS A 86 21.73 -1.35 -2.11
N THR A 87 21.71 -0.93 -3.37
CA THR A 87 22.94 -0.63 -4.12
C THR A 87 23.42 0.79 -3.88
N ASN A 88 22.52 1.78 -3.93
CA ASN A 88 22.89 3.20 -3.86
C ASN A 88 22.38 3.91 -2.60
N ASN A 89 21.74 3.18 -1.69
CA ASN A 89 21.17 3.67 -0.42
C ASN A 89 20.14 4.82 -0.56
N GLN A 90 19.64 5.08 -1.78
CA GLN A 90 18.61 6.08 -2.03
C GLN A 90 17.22 5.51 -1.77
N TYR A 91 16.30 6.36 -1.35
CA TYR A 91 14.91 5.95 -1.15
C TYR A 91 14.18 5.77 -2.49
N HIS A 92 13.44 4.68 -2.60
CA HIS A 92 12.44 4.52 -3.64
C HIS A 92 11.23 5.42 -3.36
N SER A 93 10.66 6.02 -4.39
CA SER A 93 9.39 6.73 -4.29
C SER A 93 8.27 5.75 -3.96
N VAL A 94 7.49 6.02 -2.90
CA VAL A 94 6.44 5.12 -2.39
C VAL A 94 5.28 4.88 -3.36
N ASP A 95 5.14 5.72 -4.39
CA ASP A 95 4.13 5.65 -5.44
C ASP A 95 4.57 4.83 -6.67
N LYS A 96 5.84 4.45 -6.76
CA LYS A 96 6.33 3.64 -7.87
C LYS A 96 5.89 2.17 -7.74
N LYS A 97 5.91 1.47 -8.87
CA LYS A 97 5.56 0.05 -8.95
C LYS A 97 6.28 -0.75 -7.86
N ASP A 98 5.58 -1.67 -7.23
CA ASP A 98 6.10 -2.53 -6.16
C ASP A 98 6.52 -1.80 -4.87
N GLN A 99 6.14 -0.52 -4.71
CA GLN A 99 6.38 0.21 -3.48
C GLN A 99 5.12 0.23 -2.60
N PHE A 100 5.30 0.66 -1.34
CA PHE A 100 4.30 0.47 -0.28
C PHE A 100 2.89 0.97 -0.65
N CYS A 101 2.76 2.21 -1.11
CA CYS A 101 1.44 2.77 -1.42
C CYS A 101 0.87 2.17 -2.72
N SER A 102 1.70 2.04 -3.76
CA SER A 102 1.26 1.57 -5.08
C SER A 102 0.78 0.12 -5.05
N ASN A 103 1.35 -0.74 -4.21
CA ASN A 103 0.96 -2.14 -4.13
C ASN A 103 -0.53 -2.36 -3.84
N CYS A 104 -1.10 -1.57 -2.90
CA CYS A 104 -2.53 -1.66 -2.61
C CYS A 104 -3.35 -0.81 -3.59
N HIS A 105 -2.92 0.43 -3.87
CA HIS A 105 -3.68 1.36 -4.70
C HIS A 105 -3.88 0.87 -6.13
N GLN A 106 -2.88 0.23 -6.74
CA GLN A 106 -3.01 -0.37 -8.07
C GLN A 106 -4.05 -1.49 -8.13
N GLN A 107 -4.16 -2.28 -7.07
CA GLN A 107 -5.12 -3.39 -7.04
C GLN A 107 -6.57 -2.93 -6.87
N VAL A 108 -6.78 -1.84 -6.15
CA VAL A 108 -8.12 -1.28 -5.95
C VAL A 108 -8.46 -0.21 -7.00
N GLY A 109 -7.57 0.06 -7.96
CA GLY A 109 -7.79 1.03 -9.04
C GLY A 109 -7.93 2.48 -8.56
N VAL A 110 -7.33 2.82 -7.41
CA VAL A 110 -7.38 4.17 -6.84
C VAL A 110 -6.05 4.88 -7.07
N SER A 111 -6.11 6.08 -7.65
CA SER A 111 -4.93 6.90 -7.92
C SER A 111 -4.32 7.50 -6.64
N LEU A 112 -3.02 7.77 -6.70
CA LEU A 112 -2.25 8.36 -5.60
C LEU A 112 -2.07 9.88 -5.82
N ASP A 113 -3.18 10.60 -5.98
CA ASP A 113 -3.19 12.03 -6.33
C ASP A 113 -2.49 12.93 -5.30
N CYS A 114 -2.37 12.47 -4.06
CA CYS A 114 -1.64 13.17 -3.00
C CYS A 114 -0.20 13.52 -3.43
N PHE A 115 0.42 12.67 -4.21
CA PHE A 115 1.80 12.83 -4.66
C PHE A 115 1.97 13.79 -5.86
N SER A 116 0.89 14.36 -6.37
CA SER A 116 0.97 15.52 -7.27
C SER A 116 1.54 16.77 -6.57
N CYS A 117 1.39 16.85 -5.23
CA CYS A 117 1.86 17.97 -4.42
C CYS A 117 2.81 17.55 -3.30
N HIS A 118 2.71 16.33 -2.81
CA HIS A 118 3.51 15.83 -1.69
C HIS A 118 4.71 15.01 -2.17
N ARG A 119 5.78 15.03 -1.36
CA ARG A 119 6.98 14.22 -1.63
C ARG A 119 6.68 12.73 -1.51
N THR A 120 7.25 11.97 -2.40
CA THR A 120 7.16 10.50 -2.46
C THR A 120 8.29 9.78 -1.73
N THR A 121 9.29 10.54 -1.24
CA THR A 121 10.45 10.03 -0.50
C THR A 121 10.63 10.79 0.81
N PRO A 122 11.25 10.20 1.84
CA PRO A 122 11.64 10.90 3.06
C PRO A 122 12.53 12.12 2.78
N ARG A 123 12.49 13.10 3.67
CA ARG A 123 13.48 14.18 3.69
C ARG A 123 14.76 13.64 4.32
N GLU A 124 15.93 13.97 3.79
CA GLU A 124 17.18 13.68 4.45
C GLU A 124 17.21 14.29 5.85
N GLY A 125 17.61 13.48 6.85
CA GLY A 125 17.63 13.89 8.26
C GLY A 125 16.27 13.88 8.96
N SER A 126 15.23 13.27 8.41
CA SER A 126 13.88 13.21 9.00
C SER A 126 13.55 11.92 9.75
N LEU A 127 14.54 11.13 10.12
CA LEU A 127 14.41 9.94 10.99
C LEU A 127 14.97 10.23 12.37
#